data_73605e1b2ca18bbe03c8041e53b75a74
#
_entry.id   73605e1b2ca18bbe03c8041e53b75a74
#
_cell.length_a   1.000
_cell.length_b   1.000
_cell.length_c   1.000
_cell.angle_alpha   90.00
_cell.angle_beta   90.00
_cell.angle_gamma   90.00
#
_symmetry.space_group_name_H-M   'P 1'
#
loop_
_entity.id
_entity.type
_entity.pdbx_description
1 polymer ?
#
loop_
_entity_poly.entity_id
_entity_poly.type
_entity_poly.pdbx_seq_one_letter_code
_entity_poly.pdbx_strand_id
1 'polypeptide(L)'
;GQFQDWENVPVAYSDMEGDGMSADFADIKITYDMEFLFIYFSLHNGEFLMQDWNDFHLYIDADNNSATGLEFNGIGSELDWTFGQRQGLFYYNGGSTDIWQNDITLRIGPTITSSEFEIAMARNSDIMTVNGSQVLVEGRIIIAEAPLNSDSVPNESGGIYFSIGEDAVPSPEPIPLARRHEDDIRIVTYNNLNEGMIDPEREPHFRRILQALDPDVIAVQEHWEWNEINDVVQSWFPDEQWYASWTYRDLVVLSRFPILNDANLISS
;
A
#
# COMPACT_ATOMS: atom_id res chain seq x y z
N GLY A 1 -9.00 -8.95 0.44
CA GLY A 1 -8.29 -9.76 1.43
C GLY A 1 -9.07 -11.00 1.84
N GLN A 2 -8.35 -11.96 2.30
CA GLN A 2 -8.92 -13.08 3.05
C GLN A 2 -8.45 -12.88 4.48
N PHE A 3 -9.37 -12.63 5.41
CA PHE A 3 -9.03 -12.28 6.80
C PHE A 3 -9.03 -13.48 7.75
N GLN A 4 -9.06 -14.72 7.21
CA GLN A 4 -9.07 -15.95 8.01
C GLN A 4 -7.79 -16.15 8.83
N ASP A 5 -6.68 -15.64 8.40
CA ASP A 5 -5.41 -15.63 9.11
C ASP A 5 -5.44 -14.79 10.40
N TRP A 6 -6.39 -13.82 10.47
CA TRP A 6 -6.63 -13.01 11.66
C TRP A 6 -7.54 -13.65 12.71
N GLU A 7 -8.17 -14.81 12.43
CA GLU A 7 -9.11 -15.45 13.36
C GLU A 7 -8.46 -15.81 14.70
N ASN A 8 -7.18 -16.20 14.67
CA ASN A 8 -6.45 -16.61 15.88
C ASN A 8 -5.62 -15.47 16.50
N VAL A 9 -5.62 -14.28 15.94
CA VAL A 9 -4.95 -13.11 16.51
C VAL A 9 -5.89 -12.49 17.54
N PRO A 10 -5.43 -12.32 18.80
CA PRO A 10 -6.24 -11.68 19.84
C PRO A 10 -6.63 -10.25 19.45
N VAL A 11 -7.85 -9.86 19.82
CA VAL A 11 -8.29 -8.48 19.74
C VAL A 11 -7.48 -7.64 20.73
N ALA A 12 -6.80 -6.61 20.23
CA ALA A 12 -6.02 -5.68 21.05
C ALA A 12 -6.90 -4.58 21.65
N TYR A 13 -7.93 -4.17 20.91
CA TYR A 13 -8.93 -3.19 21.34
C TYR A 13 -10.26 -3.45 20.62
N SER A 14 -11.37 -3.35 21.34
CA SER A 14 -12.72 -3.37 20.77
C SER A 14 -13.38 -2.03 21.05
N ASP A 15 -13.86 -1.39 20.02
CA ASP A 15 -14.55 -0.13 20.10
C ASP A 15 -16.06 -0.29 20.29
N MET A 16 -16.72 0.78 20.71
CA MET A 16 -18.15 0.75 21.04
C MET A 16 -18.97 1.14 19.78
N GLU A 17 -19.93 0.31 19.42
CA GLU A 17 -20.84 0.60 18.32
C GLU A 17 -21.63 1.90 18.54
N GLY A 18 -21.60 2.80 17.55
CA GLY A 18 -22.48 3.95 17.45
C GLY A 18 -21.93 5.26 17.98
N ASP A 19 -20.63 5.37 18.23
CA ASP A 19 -19.95 6.62 18.61
C ASP A 19 -19.23 7.31 17.42
N GLY A 20 -19.04 6.60 16.31
CA GLY A 20 -18.57 7.16 15.06
C GLY A 20 -19.65 7.82 14.21
N MET A 21 -19.30 8.79 13.39
CA MET A 21 -20.23 9.51 12.49
C MET A 21 -20.25 8.96 11.07
N SER A 22 -19.12 8.97 10.37
CA SER A 22 -18.98 8.43 9.01
C SER A 22 -18.34 7.05 9.01
N ALA A 23 -17.33 6.85 9.80
CA ALA A 23 -16.84 5.54 10.19
C ALA A 23 -17.20 5.27 11.66
N ASP A 24 -17.28 4.02 12.01
CA ASP A 24 -17.55 3.53 13.36
C ASP A 24 -16.64 2.31 13.54
N PHE A 25 -15.49 2.52 14.18
CA PHE A 25 -14.49 1.48 14.34
C PHE A 25 -15.04 0.33 15.20
N ALA A 26 -14.50 -0.86 15.02
CA ALA A 26 -14.91 -2.04 15.79
C ALA A 26 -13.69 -2.71 16.45
N ASP A 27 -13.17 -3.76 15.86
CA ASP A 27 -12.06 -4.50 16.43
C ASP A 27 -10.72 -4.09 15.82
N ILE A 28 -9.71 -3.91 16.67
CA ILE A 28 -8.32 -3.72 16.29
C ILE A 28 -7.52 -4.95 16.73
N LYS A 29 -6.72 -5.50 15.81
CA LYS A 29 -5.77 -6.57 16.13
C LYS A 29 -4.38 -6.17 15.67
N ILE A 30 -3.36 -6.58 16.41
CA ILE A 30 -1.96 -6.30 16.13
C ILE A 30 -1.19 -7.60 16.21
N THR A 31 -0.36 -7.85 15.20
CA THR A 31 0.57 -8.98 15.20
C THR A 31 1.85 -8.59 14.48
N TYR A 32 2.84 -9.47 14.45
CA TYR A 32 4.15 -9.18 13.86
C TYR A 32 4.86 -10.44 13.38
N ASP A 33 5.81 -10.25 12.49
CA ASP A 33 6.85 -11.22 12.18
C ASP A 33 8.24 -10.57 12.34
N MET A 34 9.29 -11.17 11.81
CA MET A 34 10.66 -10.63 11.92
C MET A 34 10.85 -9.34 11.13
N GLU A 35 10.06 -9.10 10.09
CA GLU A 35 10.22 -7.98 9.16
C GLU A 35 9.12 -6.92 9.27
N PHE A 36 7.89 -7.34 9.62
CA PHE A 36 6.71 -6.48 9.55
C PHE A 36 5.95 -6.40 10.88
N LEU A 37 5.35 -5.24 11.11
CA LEU A 37 4.23 -5.04 12.01
C LEU A 37 2.95 -5.12 11.17
N PHE A 38 1.98 -5.90 11.62
CA PHE A 38 0.67 -6.05 10.99
C PHE A 38 -0.41 -5.49 11.90
N ILE A 39 -1.32 -4.73 11.32
CA ILE A 39 -2.47 -4.14 11.99
C ILE A 39 -3.71 -4.52 11.18
N TYR A 40 -4.71 -5.04 11.86
CA TYR A 40 -6.05 -5.25 11.32
C TYR A 40 -7.02 -4.32 12.04
N PHE A 41 -7.97 -3.79 11.29
CA PHE A 41 -9.13 -3.14 11.88
C PHE A 41 -10.40 -3.42 11.07
N SER A 42 -11.53 -3.40 11.77
CA SER A 42 -12.87 -3.51 11.18
C SER A 42 -13.74 -2.33 11.59
N LEU A 43 -14.86 -2.19 10.89
CA LEU A 43 -15.86 -1.14 11.10
C LEU A 43 -17.19 -1.80 11.47
N HIS A 44 -17.92 -1.23 12.43
CA HIS A 44 -19.31 -1.60 12.75
C HIS A 44 -20.24 -1.21 11.60
N ASN A 45 -19.96 -0.10 10.95
CA ASN A 45 -20.74 0.40 9.83
C ASN A 45 -19.86 0.99 8.72
N GLY A 46 -20.45 1.09 7.55
CA GLY A 46 -19.80 1.69 6.38
C GLY A 46 -18.85 0.75 5.66
N GLU A 47 -18.56 1.10 4.44
CA GLU A 47 -17.55 0.49 3.59
C GLU A 47 -16.74 1.62 2.95
N PHE A 48 -15.42 1.52 2.99
CA PHE A 48 -14.54 2.57 2.51
C PHE A 48 -13.52 2.01 1.52
N LEU A 49 -13.05 2.90 0.65
CA LEU A 49 -11.85 2.69 -0.15
C LEU A 49 -10.69 3.36 0.58
N MET A 50 -9.90 2.59 1.33
CA MET A 50 -8.89 3.15 2.24
C MET A 50 -7.85 4.02 1.56
N GLN A 51 -7.51 3.74 0.31
CA GLN A 51 -6.48 4.48 -0.42
C GLN A 51 -7.04 5.63 -1.27
N ASP A 52 -8.27 6.07 -1.02
CA ASP A 52 -8.89 7.15 -1.79
C ASP A 52 -10.06 7.79 -1.04
N TRP A 53 -10.17 9.14 -1.13
CA TRP A 53 -11.32 9.94 -0.67
C TRP A 53 -11.75 9.69 0.79
N ASN A 54 -10.80 9.53 1.70
CA ASN A 54 -11.07 9.48 3.13
C ASN A 54 -10.01 10.26 3.92
N ASP A 55 -10.33 10.59 5.15
CA ASP A 55 -9.46 11.30 6.10
C ASP A 55 -9.10 10.39 7.28
N PHE A 56 -8.85 9.10 7.02
CA PHE A 56 -8.36 8.19 8.04
C PHE A 56 -6.86 8.34 8.23
N HIS A 57 -6.46 8.39 9.49
CA HIS A 57 -5.08 8.52 9.92
C HIS A 57 -4.63 7.29 10.72
N LEU A 58 -3.38 6.92 10.57
CA LEU A 58 -2.67 6.01 11.45
C LEU A 58 -1.53 6.77 12.12
N TYR A 59 -1.60 6.91 13.43
CA TYR A 59 -0.55 7.47 14.25
C TYR A 59 0.25 6.34 14.89
N ILE A 60 1.59 6.42 14.83
CA ILE A 60 2.48 5.45 15.46
C ILE A 60 3.53 6.18 16.30
N ASP A 61 3.50 5.94 17.59
CA ASP A 61 4.57 6.23 18.54
C ASP A 61 5.51 5.01 18.50
N ALA A 62 6.65 5.18 17.84
CA ALA A 62 7.56 4.07 17.54
C ALA A 62 8.62 3.82 18.60
N ASP A 63 8.73 4.70 19.59
CA ASP A 63 9.68 4.60 20.70
C ASP A 63 9.02 4.53 22.09
N ASN A 64 7.67 4.47 22.09
CA ASN A 64 6.82 4.46 23.29
C ASN A 64 7.14 5.63 24.24
N ASN A 65 7.37 6.82 23.68
CA ASN A 65 7.77 8.01 24.41
C ASN A 65 6.93 9.23 24.00
N SER A 66 5.96 9.60 24.83
CA SER A 66 5.06 10.73 24.57
C SER A 66 5.74 12.11 24.52
N ALA A 67 7.05 12.20 24.74
CA ALA A 67 7.81 13.44 24.65
C ALA A 67 8.52 13.65 23.29
N THR A 68 8.48 12.66 22.40
CA THR A 68 9.02 12.69 21.04
C THR A 68 7.90 12.76 20.01
N GLY A 69 8.21 13.03 18.75
CA GLY A 69 7.21 13.02 17.68
C GLY A 69 6.14 14.13 17.77
N LEU A 70 4.98 13.86 17.16
CA LEU A 70 3.77 14.67 17.23
C LEU A 70 2.96 14.28 18.47
N GLU A 71 2.68 15.25 19.36
CA GLU A 71 1.74 14.98 20.44
C GLU A 71 0.33 14.82 19.86
N PHE A 72 -0.23 13.63 19.97
CA PHE A 72 -1.60 13.32 19.54
C PHE A 72 -2.25 12.36 20.53
N ASN A 73 -3.35 12.79 21.14
CA ASN A 73 -4.16 12.01 22.08
C ASN A 73 -3.33 11.22 23.12
N GLY A 74 -2.26 11.84 23.67
CA GLY A 74 -1.43 11.28 24.73
C GLY A 74 -0.31 10.34 24.28
N ILE A 75 -0.05 10.20 22.99
CA ILE A 75 1.14 9.56 22.46
C ILE A 75 2.07 10.60 21.80
N GLY A 76 3.35 10.24 21.64
CA GLY A 76 4.31 10.99 20.85
C GLY A 76 4.55 10.31 19.52
N SER A 77 3.76 10.66 18.51
CA SER A 77 3.74 9.94 17.23
C SER A 77 4.87 10.35 16.31
N GLU A 78 5.73 9.42 15.90
CA GLU A 78 6.72 9.63 14.84
C GLU A 78 6.07 9.57 13.47
N LEU A 79 4.98 8.83 13.31
CA LEU A 79 4.26 8.69 12.05
C LEU A 79 2.84 9.24 12.16
N ASP A 80 2.47 10.16 11.27
CA ASP A 80 1.11 10.50 10.92
C ASP A 80 0.87 10.11 9.45
N TRP A 81 0.20 9.00 9.23
CA TRP A 81 -0.12 8.50 7.89
C TRP A 81 -1.57 8.78 7.52
N THR A 82 -1.81 9.47 6.40
CA THR A 82 -3.15 9.75 5.86
C THR A 82 -3.46 8.77 4.73
N PHE A 83 -4.40 7.86 4.95
CA PHE A 83 -4.71 6.80 4.00
C PHE A 83 -5.22 7.32 2.66
N GLY A 84 -6.20 8.21 2.67
CA GLY A 84 -6.80 8.75 1.45
C GLY A 84 -5.85 9.57 0.59
N GLN A 85 -4.81 10.13 1.17
CA GLN A 85 -3.75 10.88 0.47
C GLN A 85 -2.58 9.99 0.05
N ARG A 86 -2.47 8.78 0.59
CA ARG A 86 -1.34 7.84 0.39
C ARG A 86 0.01 8.46 0.75
N GLN A 87 0.02 9.31 1.75
CA GLN A 87 1.15 10.11 2.19
C GLN A 87 1.13 10.22 3.70
N GLY A 88 2.29 10.43 4.29
CA GLY A 88 2.43 10.66 5.71
C GLY A 88 3.44 11.76 6.03
N LEU A 89 3.49 12.08 7.30
CA LEU A 89 4.50 12.93 7.91
C LEU A 89 5.30 12.11 8.92
N PHE A 90 6.61 12.19 8.82
CA PHE A 90 7.54 11.67 9.83
C PHE A 90 8.04 12.81 10.71
N TYR A 91 7.86 12.66 12.00
CA TYR A 91 8.25 13.66 12.99
C TYR A 91 9.54 13.23 13.67
N TYR A 92 10.57 14.06 13.57
CA TYR A 92 11.89 13.79 14.13
C TYR A 92 12.61 15.09 14.54
N ASN A 93 13.23 15.11 15.72
CA ASN A 93 14.02 16.25 16.22
C ASN A 93 13.29 17.61 16.20
N GLY A 94 11.97 17.61 16.43
CA GLY A 94 11.16 18.85 16.46
C GLY A 94 10.81 19.40 15.08
N GLY A 95 11.03 18.63 14.02
CA GLY A 95 10.61 18.91 12.64
C GLY A 95 9.75 17.78 12.07
N SER A 96 9.31 17.95 10.83
CA SER A 96 8.63 16.89 10.07
C SER A 96 9.10 16.86 8.62
N THR A 97 8.98 15.72 8.00
CA THR A 97 9.25 15.51 6.57
C THR A 97 8.17 14.63 5.95
N ASP A 98 7.85 14.90 4.68
CA ASP A 98 6.93 14.05 3.93
C ASP A 98 7.52 12.65 3.72
N ILE A 99 6.67 11.63 3.83
CA ILE A 99 7.03 10.25 3.56
C ILE A 99 5.99 9.58 2.67
N TRP A 100 6.43 8.57 1.96
CA TRP A 100 5.63 7.80 1.02
C TRP A 100 5.58 6.32 1.41
N GLN A 101 4.65 5.57 0.83
CA GLN A 101 4.49 4.13 1.10
C GLN A 101 5.80 3.34 0.99
N ASN A 102 6.67 3.70 0.04
CA ASN A 102 7.94 2.99 -0.17
C ASN A 102 8.96 3.23 0.95
N ASP A 103 8.90 4.38 1.62
CA ASP A 103 9.86 4.74 2.66
C ASP A 103 9.71 3.85 3.90
N ILE A 104 8.47 3.43 4.19
CA ILE A 104 8.12 2.56 5.32
C ILE A 104 7.65 1.17 4.86
N THR A 105 7.73 0.87 3.58
CA THR A 105 7.23 -0.37 2.97
C THR A 105 5.80 -0.69 3.42
N LEU A 106 4.94 0.34 3.43
CA LEU A 106 3.56 0.22 3.84
C LEU A 106 2.74 -0.52 2.77
N ARG A 107 1.98 -1.50 3.19
CA ARG A 107 1.01 -2.24 2.36
C ARG A 107 -0.35 -2.19 3.03
N ILE A 108 -1.39 -2.01 2.23
CA ILE A 108 -2.77 -1.89 2.72
C ILE A 108 -3.64 -2.82 1.87
N GLY A 109 -4.42 -3.64 2.50
CA GLY A 109 -5.40 -4.51 1.88
C GLY A 109 -6.76 -4.43 2.57
N PRO A 110 -7.84 -4.66 1.83
CA PRO A 110 -7.93 -4.78 0.38
C PRO A 110 -7.81 -3.41 -0.32
N THR A 111 -7.54 -3.44 -1.63
CA THR A 111 -7.50 -2.24 -2.47
C THR A 111 -8.85 -1.91 -3.12
N ILE A 112 -9.91 -2.52 -2.62
CA ILE A 112 -11.31 -2.29 -2.99
C ILE A 112 -12.08 -1.81 -1.76
N THR A 113 -13.29 -1.34 -1.96
CA THR A 113 -14.21 -0.98 -0.87
C THR A 113 -14.42 -2.15 0.07
N SER A 114 -14.26 -1.93 1.37
CA SER A 114 -14.39 -2.94 2.42
C SER A 114 -14.77 -2.30 3.76
N SER A 115 -15.25 -3.11 4.68
CA SER A 115 -15.41 -2.80 6.11
C SER A 115 -14.32 -3.43 6.98
N GLU A 116 -13.38 -4.16 6.39
CA GLU A 116 -12.26 -4.79 7.09
C GLU A 116 -10.97 -4.48 6.33
N PHE A 117 -9.91 -4.16 7.06
CA PHE A 117 -8.63 -3.75 6.48
C PHE A 117 -7.45 -4.36 7.23
N GLU A 118 -6.39 -4.62 6.49
CA GLU A 118 -5.10 -5.05 7.02
C GLU A 118 -3.98 -4.17 6.50
N ILE A 119 -3.03 -3.87 7.36
CA ILE A 119 -1.88 -3.02 7.09
C ILE A 119 -0.63 -3.82 7.45
N ALA A 120 0.38 -3.78 6.60
CA ALA A 120 1.73 -4.25 6.92
C ALA A 120 2.71 -3.09 6.76
N MET A 121 3.61 -2.91 7.73
CA MET A 121 4.64 -1.88 7.71
C MET A 121 5.98 -2.48 8.13
N ALA A 122 7.04 -2.15 7.38
CA ALA A 122 8.37 -2.67 7.71
C ALA A 122 8.90 -2.10 9.04
N ARG A 123 9.36 -3.00 9.91
CA ARG A 123 9.92 -2.66 11.22
C ARG A 123 11.31 -2.02 11.16
N ASN A 124 12.01 -2.20 10.04
CA ASN A 124 13.40 -1.77 9.84
C ASN A 124 13.53 -0.57 8.89
N SER A 125 12.43 0.11 8.58
CA SER A 125 12.54 1.34 7.79
C SER A 125 13.31 2.40 8.56
N ASP A 126 14.17 3.16 7.88
CA ASP A 126 15.00 4.20 8.49
C ASP A 126 14.16 5.27 9.21
N ILE A 127 12.93 5.45 8.78
CA ILE A 127 11.96 6.41 9.30
C ILE A 127 11.35 5.94 10.63
N MET A 128 11.22 4.62 10.80
CA MET A 128 10.62 4.00 11.99
C MET A 128 11.67 3.54 13.00
N THR A 129 12.92 3.93 12.82
CA THR A 129 14.00 3.54 13.72
C THR A 129 14.28 4.61 14.76
N VAL A 130 14.23 4.22 16.02
CA VAL A 130 14.68 5.06 17.13
C VAL A 130 16.20 5.27 17.01
N ASN A 131 16.63 6.52 16.93
CA ASN A 131 18.06 6.88 16.79
C ASN A 131 18.76 6.31 15.54
N GLY A 132 18.04 6.02 14.46
CA GLY A 132 18.60 5.69 13.15
C GLY A 132 19.20 4.29 13.01
N SER A 133 18.95 3.38 13.95
CA SER A 133 19.47 2.01 13.85
C SER A 133 18.70 0.94 14.61
N GLN A 134 17.63 1.29 15.29
CA GLN A 134 16.86 0.33 16.07
C GLN A 134 15.61 -0.10 15.32
N VAL A 135 15.47 -1.39 15.07
CA VAL A 135 14.23 -2.01 14.57
C VAL A 135 13.10 -1.76 15.55
N LEU A 136 11.91 -1.39 15.06
CA LEU A 136 10.70 -1.22 15.87
C LEU A 136 10.43 -2.48 16.71
N VAL A 137 10.41 -2.33 18.04
CA VAL A 137 10.21 -3.43 18.98
C VAL A 137 9.03 -3.23 19.92
N GLU A 138 8.61 -2.00 20.13
CA GLU A 138 7.42 -1.64 20.91
C GLU A 138 6.93 -0.26 20.51
N GLY A 139 5.70 0.05 20.84
CA GLY A 139 5.12 1.35 20.55
C GLY A 139 3.64 1.43 20.86
N ARG A 140 3.03 2.47 20.34
CA ARG A 140 1.59 2.71 20.44
C ARG A 140 1.01 3.09 19.10
N ILE A 141 -0.24 2.72 18.87
CA ILE A 141 -0.98 3.14 17.68
C ILE A 141 -2.29 3.82 18.06
N ILE A 142 -2.70 4.74 17.20
CA ILE A 142 -4.06 5.29 17.16
C ILE A 142 -4.51 5.25 15.70
N ILE A 143 -5.74 4.80 15.44
CA ILE A 143 -6.41 5.00 14.15
C ILE A 143 -7.54 5.99 14.40
N ALA A 144 -7.63 7.03 13.56
CA ALA A 144 -8.63 8.06 13.74
C ALA A 144 -9.17 8.54 12.40
N GLU A 145 -10.43 8.99 12.40
CA GLU A 145 -11.00 9.75 11.30
C GLU A 145 -10.88 11.25 11.59
N ALA A 146 -10.40 12.05 10.65
CA ALA A 146 -10.40 13.50 10.78
C ALA A 146 -11.74 14.10 10.24
N PRO A 147 -12.21 15.20 10.82
CA PRO A 147 -11.67 15.94 11.97
C PRO A 147 -11.88 15.19 13.28
N LEU A 148 -11.09 15.52 14.27
CA LEU A 148 -10.96 14.93 15.62
C LEU A 148 -12.26 14.62 16.43
N ASN A 149 -13.42 14.81 15.86
CA ASN A 149 -14.73 14.56 16.49
C ASN A 149 -15.51 13.43 15.80
N SER A 150 -14.86 12.70 14.86
CA SER A 150 -15.55 11.61 14.16
C SER A 150 -15.43 10.34 14.98
N ASP A 151 -14.35 9.62 14.86
CA ASP A 151 -14.09 8.39 15.62
C ASP A 151 -12.58 8.16 15.75
N SER A 152 -12.18 7.50 16.84
CA SER A 152 -10.77 7.14 17.05
C SER A 152 -10.62 5.92 17.95
N VAL A 153 -9.69 5.07 17.63
CA VAL A 153 -9.36 3.89 18.45
C VAL A 153 -7.91 3.96 18.94
N PRO A 154 -7.72 3.92 20.28
CA PRO A 154 -8.74 3.84 21.32
C PRO A 154 -9.44 5.19 21.54
N ASN A 155 -10.64 5.13 22.12
CA ASN A 155 -11.37 6.31 22.59
C ASN A 155 -10.64 7.06 23.72
N GLU A 156 -9.88 6.30 24.51
CA GLU A 156 -9.10 6.88 25.61
C GLU A 156 -7.74 7.36 25.13
N SER A 157 -7.20 8.33 25.84
CA SER A 157 -5.86 8.86 25.61
C SER A 157 -4.78 7.79 25.87
N GLY A 158 -3.72 7.79 25.09
CA GLY A 158 -2.53 6.98 25.28
C GLY A 158 -2.31 5.84 24.28
N GLY A 159 -3.20 5.69 23.30
CA GLY A 159 -3.04 4.73 22.21
C GLY A 159 -3.06 3.25 22.64
N ILE A 160 -3.14 2.36 21.67
CA ILE A 160 -3.08 0.89 21.86
C ILE A 160 -1.60 0.49 21.91
N TYR A 161 -1.15 -0.04 23.03
CA TYR A 161 0.23 -0.51 23.19
C TYR A 161 0.45 -1.85 22.47
N PHE A 162 1.61 -2.00 21.85
CA PHE A 162 2.11 -3.27 21.32
C PHE A 162 3.58 -3.47 21.68
N SER A 163 4.00 -4.74 21.72
CA SER A 163 5.40 -5.12 21.84
C SER A 163 5.71 -6.33 20.97
N ILE A 164 6.92 -6.38 20.43
CA ILE A 164 7.39 -7.44 19.55
C ILE A 164 8.39 -8.28 20.35
N GLY A 165 8.02 -9.53 20.58
CA GLY A 165 8.84 -10.47 21.34
C GLY A 165 10.03 -11.03 20.54
N GLU A 166 10.91 -11.74 21.26
CA GLU A 166 12.02 -12.51 20.65
C GLU A 166 11.54 -13.75 19.87
N ASP A 167 10.28 -14.11 20.04
CA ASP A 167 9.59 -15.23 19.39
C ASP A 167 9.02 -14.87 18.00
N ALA A 168 9.35 -13.69 17.47
CA ALA A 168 8.95 -13.30 16.14
C ALA A 168 9.34 -14.34 15.10
N VAL A 169 8.36 -14.81 14.33
CA VAL A 169 8.58 -15.81 13.29
C VAL A 169 9.21 -15.14 12.04
N PRO A 170 10.00 -15.88 11.24
CA PRO A 170 10.44 -15.38 9.96
C PRO A 170 9.26 -15.03 9.05
N SER A 171 9.42 -13.96 8.27
CA SER A 171 8.43 -13.61 7.23
C SER A 171 8.30 -14.78 6.24
N PRO A 172 7.08 -15.02 5.72
CA PRO A 172 6.88 -16.07 4.72
C PRO A 172 7.71 -15.80 3.47
N GLU A 173 8.13 -16.88 2.81
CA GLU A 173 8.84 -16.77 1.53
C GLU A 173 8.00 -15.98 0.52
N PRO A 174 8.63 -15.11 -0.29
CA PRO A 174 7.92 -14.36 -1.31
C PRO A 174 7.16 -15.27 -2.26
N ILE A 175 5.94 -14.87 -2.62
CA ILE A 175 5.14 -15.60 -3.61
C ILE A 175 5.88 -15.56 -4.95
N PRO A 176 6.20 -16.72 -5.56
CA PRO A 176 6.86 -16.75 -6.84
C PRO A 176 6.04 -16.05 -7.93
N LEU A 177 6.67 -15.17 -8.70
CA LEU A 177 6.05 -14.53 -9.86
C LEU A 177 6.02 -15.44 -11.10
N ALA A 178 6.50 -16.67 -10.99
CA ALA A 178 6.47 -17.65 -12.08
C ALA A 178 5.04 -17.96 -12.56
N ARG A 179 4.91 -18.33 -13.84
CA ARG A 179 3.65 -18.81 -14.38
C ARG A 179 3.27 -20.12 -13.69
N ARG A 180 1.98 -20.34 -13.47
CA ARG A 180 1.50 -21.60 -12.88
C ARG A 180 1.72 -22.78 -13.82
N HIS A 181 1.52 -22.56 -15.12
CA HIS A 181 1.83 -23.48 -16.20
C HIS A 181 2.61 -22.75 -17.28
N GLU A 182 3.52 -23.45 -17.95
CA GLU A 182 4.37 -22.85 -19.00
C GLU A 182 3.55 -22.27 -20.18
N ASP A 183 2.41 -22.89 -20.47
CA ASP A 183 1.50 -22.47 -21.54
C ASP A 183 0.53 -21.34 -21.13
N ASP A 184 0.55 -20.90 -19.88
CA ASP A 184 -0.33 -19.80 -19.43
C ASP A 184 0.05 -18.50 -20.13
N ILE A 185 -0.96 -17.80 -20.67
CA ILE A 185 -0.79 -16.46 -21.21
C ILE A 185 -0.90 -15.46 -20.05
N ARG A 186 0.14 -14.67 -19.86
CA ARG A 186 0.16 -13.62 -18.84
C ARG A 186 -0.24 -12.28 -19.43
N ILE A 187 -1.33 -11.73 -18.93
CA ILE A 187 -1.82 -10.41 -19.30
C ILE A 187 -1.59 -9.49 -18.11
N VAL A 188 -0.91 -8.37 -18.36
CA VAL A 188 -0.71 -7.29 -17.38
C VAL A 188 -1.54 -6.09 -17.82
N THR A 189 -2.27 -5.48 -16.90
CA THR A 189 -2.90 -4.17 -17.09
C THR A 189 -2.19 -3.17 -16.19
N TYR A 190 -1.81 -2.01 -16.74
CA TYR A 190 -1.00 -1.04 -16.03
C TYR A 190 -1.36 0.40 -16.42
N ASN A 191 -1.89 1.16 -15.47
CA ASN A 191 -1.97 2.61 -15.62
C ASN A 191 -0.56 3.18 -15.35
N ASN A 192 0.04 3.84 -16.34
CA ASN A 192 1.42 4.29 -16.26
C ASN A 192 1.57 5.76 -15.84
N LEU A 193 0.48 6.39 -15.42
CA LEU A 193 0.41 7.78 -14.94
C LEU A 193 1.17 8.76 -15.86
N ASN A 194 0.49 9.26 -16.88
CA ASN A 194 1.04 10.22 -17.83
C ASN A 194 2.38 9.77 -18.43
N GLU A 195 2.34 8.71 -19.24
CA GLU A 195 3.50 8.22 -20.01
C GLU A 195 4.72 7.80 -19.19
N GLY A 196 4.52 7.34 -17.95
CA GLY A 196 5.61 6.95 -17.04
C GLY A 196 6.57 5.89 -17.58
N MET A 197 6.12 5.03 -18.50
CA MET A 197 6.97 3.99 -19.09
C MET A 197 8.03 4.54 -20.06
N ILE A 198 7.88 5.76 -20.55
CA ILE A 198 8.87 6.44 -21.42
C ILE A 198 9.58 7.61 -20.69
N ASP A 199 9.15 7.96 -19.49
CA ASP A 199 9.80 8.96 -18.65
C ASP A 199 11.16 8.43 -18.15
N PRO A 200 12.30 9.10 -18.43
CA PRO A 200 13.62 8.58 -18.07
C PRO A 200 13.86 8.32 -16.59
N GLU A 201 13.14 9.01 -15.70
CA GLU A 201 13.26 8.82 -14.25
C GLU A 201 12.44 7.62 -13.77
N ARG A 202 11.32 7.32 -14.42
CA ARG A 202 10.38 6.26 -14.05
C ARG A 202 10.56 4.97 -14.84
N GLU A 203 11.02 5.05 -16.10
CA GLU A 203 11.22 3.89 -16.99
C GLU A 203 11.96 2.72 -16.33
N PRO A 204 13.08 2.92 -15.60
CA PRO A 204 13.80 1.81 -14.99
C PRO A 204 12.96 0.99 -13.98
N HIS A 205 11.99 1.61 -13.33
CA HIS A 205 11.10 0.93 -12.39
C HIS A 205 10.06 0.08 -13.14
N PHE A 206 9.45 0.62 -14.20
CA PHE A 206 8.53 -0.13 -15.05
C PHE A 206 9.22 -1.33 -15.72
N ARG A 207 10.41 -1.10 -16.27
CA ARG A 207 11.23 -2.18 -16.87
C ARG A 207 11.47 -3.31 -15.88
N ARG A 208 11.95 -3.02 -14.69
CA ARG A 208 12.21 -4.02 -13.66
C ARG A 208 10.95 -4.82 -13.30
N ILE A 209 9.81 -4.14 -13.13
CA ILE A 209 8.54 -4.77 -12.78
C ILE A 209 8.08 -5.67 -13.92
N LEU A 210 8.06 -5.16 -15.15
CA LEU A 210 7.56 -5.92 -16.30
C LEU A 210 8.49 -7.07 -16.68
N GLN A 211 9.81 -6.90 -16.56
CA GLN A 211 10.74 -8.03 -16.75
C GLN A 211 10.54 -9.12 -15.69
N ALA A 212 10.28 -8.75 -14.43
CA ALA A 212 9.99 -9.74 -13.38
C ALA A 212 8.64 -10.43 -13.59
N LEU A 213 7.65 -9.74 -14.13
CA LEU A 213 6.35 -10.30 -14.45
C LEU A 213 6.38 -11.15 -15.72
N ASP A 214 7.28 -10.90 -16.66
CA ASP A 214 7.39 -11.60 -17.95
C ASP A 214 6.03 -11.74 -18.69
N PRO A 215 5.37 -10.63 -19.06
CA PRO A 215 4.04 -10.65 -19.66
C PRO A 215 4.07 -11.06 -21.13
N ASP A 216 2.97 -11.66 -21.63
CA ASP A 216 2.74 -11.86 -23.05
C ASP A 216 1.97 -10.71 -23.68
N VAL A 217 1.12 -10.06 -22.88
CA VAL A 217 0.31 -8.91 -23.29
C VAL A 217 0.33 -7.85 -22.18
N ILE A 218 0.50 -6.60 -22.56
CA ILE A 218 0.45 -5.45 -21.65
C ILE A 218 -0.64 -4.50 -22.16
N ALA A 219 -1.68 -4.27 -21.34
CA ALA A 219 -2.69 -3.25 -21.57
C ALA A 219 -2.32 -2.00 -20.75
N VAL A 220 -1.90 -0.95 -21.43
CA VAL A 220 -1.41 0.29 -20.80
C VAL A 220 -2.49 1.36 -20.87
N GLN A 221 -2.71 2.06 -19.77
CA GLN A 221 -3.56 3.23 -19.67
C GLN A 221 -2.73 4.49 -19.43
N GLU A 222 -3.29 5.65 -19.78
CA GLU A 222 -2.65 6.96 -19.68
C GLU A 222 -1.37 7.09 -20.50
N HIS A 223 -1.40 6.59 -21.75
CA HIS A 223 -0.27 6.64 -22.67
C HIS A 223 -0.69 7.10 -24.06
N TRP A 224 -0.14 8.22 -24.52
CA TRP A 224 -0.48 8.83 -25.83
C TRP A 224 0.58 8.58 -26.90
N GLU A 225 1.85 8.38 -26.51
CA GLU A 225 2.99 8.22 -27.41
C GLU A 225 3.25 6.73 -27.77
N TRP A 226 2.33 6.12 -28.48
CA TRP A 226 2.33 4.68 -28.75
C TRP A 226 3.57 4.16 -29.52
N ASN A 227 4.18 4.95 -30.39
CA ASN A 227 5.39 4.55 -31.11
C ASN A 227 6.58 4.39 -30.15
N GLU A 228 6.78 5.37 -29.28
CA GLU A 228 7.88 5.36 -28.32
C GLU A 228 7.77 4.19 -27.34
N ILE A 229 6.57 3.92 -26.82
CA ILE A 229 6.39 2.82 -25.86
C ILE A 229 6.68 1.45 -26.50
N ASN A 230 6.37 1.26 -27.77
CA ASN A 230 6.70 0.02 -28.46
C ASN A 230 8.21 -0.20 -28.55
N ASP A 231 8.96 0.84 -28.91
CA ASP A 231 10.43 0.79 -29.01
C ASP A 231 11.07 0.58 -27.64
N VAL A 232 10.54 1.22 -26.60
CA VAL A 232 11.01 1.08 -25.22
C VAL A 232 10.77 -0.34 -24.73
N VAL A 233 9.56 -0.90 -24.87
CA VAL A 233 9.26 -2.28 -24.45
C VAL A 233 10.05 -3.29 -25.27
N GLN A 234 10.21 -3.09 -26.58
CA GLN A 234 11.07 -3.91 -27.42
C GLN A 234 12.52 -3.94 -26.89
N SER A 235 13.02 -2.82 -26.39
CA SER A 235 14.37 -2.74 -25.80
C SER A 235 14.53 -3.52 -24.49
N TRP A 236 13.44 -3.68 -23.74
CA TRP A 236 13.43 -4.45 -22.48
C TRP A 236 13.47 -5.97 -22.72
N PHE A 237 12.97 -6.40 -23.88
CA PHE A 237 12.87 -7.82 -24.28
C PHE A 237 13.49 -8.00 -25.67
N PRO A 238 14.82 -7.88 -25.80
CA PRO A 238 15.50 -7.82 -27.10
C PRO A 238 15.42 -9.13 -27.91
N ASP A 239 15.22 -10.26 -27.25
CA ASP A 239 15.16 -11.58 -27.90
C ASP A 239 13.74 -11.92 -28.41
N GLU A 240 12.79 -11.02 -28.23
CA GLU A 240 11.38 -11.22 -28.56
C GLU A 240 10.88 -10.15 -29.50
N GLN A 241 9.80 -10.45 -30.23
CA GLN A 241 9.13 -9.46 -31.08
C GLN A 241 7.89 -8.93 -30.37
N TRP A 242 7.81 -7.63 -30.20
CA TRP A 242 6.64 -6.95 -29.67
C TRP A 242 5.87 -6.22 -30.75
N TYR A 243 4.54 -6.22 -30.64
CA TYR A 243 3.59 -5.56 -31.51
C TYR A 243 2.76 -4.60 -30.68
N ALA A 244 2.47 -3.42 -31.20
CA ALA A 244 1.62 -2.43 -30.55
C ALA A 244 0.35 -2.17 -31.33
N SER A 245 -0.75 -2.02 -30.64
CA SER A 245 -1.99 -1.41 -31.14
C SER A 245 -2.39 -0.28 -30.23
N TRP A 246 -2.83 0.80 -30.82
CA TRP A 246 -3.19 2.02 -30.18
C TRP A 246 -4.66 2.37 -30.44
N THR A 247 -5.34 2.87 -29.43
CA THR A 247 -6.69 3.43 -29.58
C THR A 247 -6.63 4.95 -29.61
N TYR A 248 -7.64 5.58 -30.12
CA TYR A 248 -7.72 7.06 -30.27
C TYR A 248 -7.62 7.84 -28.94
N ARG A 249 -7.53 7.14 -27.83
CA ARG A 249 -7.34 7.71 -26.50
C ARG A 249 -6.04 7.17 -25.91
N ASP A 250 -5.81 7.41 -24.69
CA ASP A 250 -4.64 7.08 -23.90
C ASP A 250 -4.47 5.58 -23.58
N LEU A 251 -4.90 4.70 -24.48
CA LEU A 251 -4.85 3.26 -24.33
C LEU A 251 -3.96 2.60 -25.37
N VAL A 252 -2.99 1.82 -24.93
CA VAL A 252 -2.10 1.04 -25.78
C VAL A 252 -2.11 -0.42 -25.36
N VAL A 253 -2.14 -1.34 -26.33
CA VAL A 253 -1.92 -2.75 -26.11
C VAL A 253 -0.60 -3.15 -26.76
N LEU A 254 0.27 -3.74 -25.98
CA LEU A 254 1.52 -4.34 -26.43
C LEU A 254 1.41 -5.85 -26.30
N SER A 255 1.91 -6.59 -27.29
CA SER A 255 1.74 -8.04 -27.34
C SER A 255 2.96 -8.72 -27.98
N ARG A 256 3.36 -9.88 -27.45
CA ARG A 256 4.30 -10.81 -28.11
C ARG A 256 3.67 -11.52 -29.30
N PHE A 257 2.34 -11.57 -29.35
CA PHE A 257 1.61 -12.17 -30.45
C PHE A 257 1.24 -11.12 -31.50
N PRO A 258 1.28 -11.46 -32.81
CA PRO A 258 0.82 -10.55 -33.84
C PRO A 258 -0.62 -10.09 -33.62
N ILE A 259 -0.84 -8.79 -33.64
CA ILE A 259 -2.18 -8.19 -33.56
C ILE A 259 -2.82 -8.23 -34.94
N LEU A 260 -3.82 -9.09 -35.13
CA LEU A 260 -4.43 -9.34 -36.45
C LEU A 260 -5.55 -8.35 -36.79
N ASN A 261 -6.20 -7.79 -35.76
CA ASN A 261 -7.28 -6.82 -35.94
C ASN A 261 -7.34 -5.89 -34.73
N ASP A 262 -7.35 -4.61 -34.97
CA ASP A 262 -7.46 -3.55 -33.97
C ASP A 262 -8.76 -2.76 -34.14
N ALA A 263 -9.89 -3.40 -33.87
CA ALA A 263 -11.17 -2.72 -33.93
C ALA A 263 -11.31 -1.74 -32.76
N ASN A 264 -11.56 -0.49 -33.08
CA ASN A 264 -11.88 0.53 -32.08
C ASN A 264 -13.30 0.29 -31.56
N LEU A 265 -13.42 -0.30 -30.36
CA LEU A 265 -14.72 -0.67 -29.75
C LEU A 265 -15.46 0.52 -29.11
N ILE A 266 -15.02 1.74 -29.32
CA ILE A 266 -15.72 2.91 -28.82
C ILE A 266 -16.95 3.13 -29.70
N SER A 267 -18.07 2.55 -29.28
CA SER A 267 -19.37 2.95 -29.81
C SER A 267 -19.66 4.39 -29.35
N SER A 268 -20.04 5.19 -30.33
CA SER A 268 -20.57 6.56 -30.19
C SER A 268 -21.64 6.69 -29.10
#